data_eed1d63a68a7caa4c2d8ae5984d5263f
#
_entry.id   eed1d63a68a7caa4c2d8ae5984d5263f
#
_cell.length_a   1.000
_cell.length_b   1.000
_cell.length_c   1.000
_cell.angle_alpha   90.00
_cell.angle_beta   90.00
_cell.angle_gamma   90.00
#
_symmetry.space_group_name_H-M   'P 1'
#
loop_
_entity.id
_entity.type
_entity.pdbx_description
1 polymer ?
#
loop_
_entity_poly.entity_id
_entity_poly.type
_entity_poly.pdbx_seq_one_letter_code
_entity_poly.pdbx_strand_id
1 'polypeptide(L)'
;MSAVLQLDTVTRIHGEGETEVHALKSVSFAAHAGELVAVMGPSGSGKSTLLTLAGGLDAPTSGTVSVEGTDLASLGQKGRARMRRTSIGYVFQDFNLIPALTAAENVSLPLELDGLGTRQARELARTALGEVGIAELADRFPDNMSGGQQQRVAIARAVVGERRLILADEPTGALDTETGEDILRLLRARCDAGAAGVLVTHEARHAAWADRVVFLRDGVVVDETGADRVEEIVEAGATR
;
A
#
# COMPACT_ATOMS: atom_id res chain seq x y z
N MET A 1 10.30 10.19 16.49
CA MET A 1 9.47 8.96 16.37
C MET A 1 10.25 7.95 15.54
N SER A 2 10.19 6.64 15.84
CA SER A 2 10.88 5.62 15.05
C SER A 2 10.10 5.40 13.74
N ALA A 3 10.80 5.30 12.62
CA ALA A 3 10.17 4.96 11.34
C ALA A 3 9.60 3.54 11.37
N VAL A 4 8.40 3.35 10.84
CA VAL A 4 7.79 2.03 10.60
C VAL A 4 8.34 1.45 9.30
N LEU A 5 8.48 2.28 8.25
CA LEU A 5 9.15 1.95 6.99
C LEU A 5 10.34 2.87 6.82
N GLN A 6 11.50 2.31 6.43
CA GLN A 6 12.68 3.07 6.08
C GLN A 6 13.38 2.45 4.86
N LEU A 7 13.63 3.25 3.87
CA LEU A 7 14.50 2.98 2.74
C LEU A 7 15.75 3.84 2.87
N ASP A 8 16.93 3.23 2.81
CA ASP A 8 18.22 3.91 2.90
C ASP A 8 19.01 3.72 1.61
N THR A 9 19.18 4.81 0.83
CA THR A 9 19.95 4.85 -0.41
C THR A 9 19.62 3.70 -1.37
N VAL A 10 18.34 3.34 -1.45
CA VAL A 10 17.84 2.20 -2.20
C VAL A 10 17.96 2.43 -3.70
N THR A 11 18.63 1.52 -4.38
CA THR A 11 18.68 1.44 -5.84
C THR A 11 18.03 0.14 -6.31
N ARG A 12 17.22 0.21 -7.37
CA ARG A 12 16.69 -0.98 -8.04
C ARG A 12 16.89 -0.88 -9.54
N ILE A 13 17.60 -1.88 -10.08
CA ILE A 13 17.85 -2.05 -11.51
C ILE A 13 17.10 -3.31 -11.95
N HIS A 14 16.35 -3.22 -13.03
CA HIS A 14 15.72 -4.35 -13.71
C HIS A 14 16.44 -4.60 -15.04
N GLY A 15 16.47 -5.85 -15.50
CA GLY A 15 17.16 -6.25 -16.72
C GLY A 15 18.67 -6.44 -16.53
N GLU A 16 19.36 -6.72 -17.62
CA GLU A 16 20.81 -6.92 -17.66
C GLU A 16 21.38 -6.28 -18.94
N GLY A 17 22.60 -5.72 -18.85
CA GLY A 17 23.32 -5.13 -19.98
C GLY A 17 22.54 -4.00 -20.66
N GLU A 18 22.31 -4.10 -21.98
CA GLU A 18 21.64 -3.04 -22.76
C GLU A 18 20.15 -2.85 -22.42
N THR A 19 19.55 -3.78 -21.66
CA THR A 19 18.14 -3.71 -21.21
C THR A 19 18.00 -3.20 -19.79
N GLU A 20 19.06 -2.70 -19.16
CA GLU A 20 19.02 -2.20 -17.80
C GLU A 20 18.10 -0.97 -17.66
N VAL A 21 17.17 -1.06 -16.72
CA VAL A 21 16.27 0.05 -16.34
C VAL A 21 16.48 0.35 -14.87
N HIS A 22 16.98 1.53 -14.58
CA HIS A 22 17.14 2.04 -13.22
C HIS A 22 15.79 2.54 -12.70
N ALA A 23 15.02 1.65 -12.09
CA ALA A 23 13.69 1.98 -11.56
C ALA A 23 13.74 2.86 -10.30
N LEU A 24 14.76 2.68 -9.44
CA LEU A 24 15.08 3.57 -8.33
C LEU A 24 16.60 3.83 -8.28
N LYS A 25 16.98 5.06 -7.91
CA LYS A 25 18.37 5.55 -7.91
C LYS A 25 18.68 6.22 -6.57
N SER A 26 19.28 5.49 -5.64
CA SER A 26 19.68 5.97 -4.32
C SER A 26 18.54 6.68 -3.55
N VAL A 27 17.34 6.12 -3.59
CA VAL A 27 16.17 6.69 -2.91
C VAL A 27 16.28 6.46 -1.41
N SER A 28 16.16 7.55 -0.63
CA SER A 28 15.95 7.49 0.81
C SER A 28 14.54 8.00 1.12
N PHE A 29 13.79 7.24 1.92
CA PHE A 29 12.39 7.48 2.21
C PHE A 29 12.04 6.87 3.57
N ALA A 30 11.22 7.53 4.36
CA ALA A 30 10.72 6.98 5.61
C ALA A 30 9.22 7.26 5.75
N ALA A 31 8.48 6.38 6.45
CA ALA A 31 7.13 6.64 6.92
C ALA A 31 7.02 6.27 8.39
N HIS A 32 6.41 7.14 9.17
CA HIS A 32 6.34 7.04 10.62
C HIS A 32 4.96 6.56 11.09
N ALA A 33 4.90 6.02 12.30
CA ALA A 33 3.62 5.67 12.95
C ALA A 33 2.73 6.92 13.06
N GLY A 34 1.48 6.78 12.64
CA GLY A 34 0.52 7.89 12.57
C GLY A 34 0.57 8.70 11.26
N GLU A 35 1.53 8.44 10.38
CA GLU A 35 1.76 9.20 9.17
C GLU A 35 1.17 8.49 7.94
N LEU A 36 0.47 9.25 7.10
CA LEU A 36 0.10 8.88 5.74
C LEU A 36 0.97 9.70 4.77
N VAL A 37 1.79 9.04 3.96
CA VAL A 37 2.64 9.67 2.95
C VAL A 37 2.10 9.38 1.56
N ALA A 38 1.82 10.41 0.77
CA ALA A 38 1.51 10.23 -0.65
C ALA A 38 2.79 10.22 -1.49
N VAL A 39 2.89 9.28 -2.42
CA VAL A 39 3.96 9.24 -3.43
C VAL A 39 3.35 9.51 -4.79
N MET A 40 3.73 10.63 -5.38
CA MET A 40 3.27 11.10 -6.69
C MET A 40 4.40 11.08 -7.73
N GLY A 41 4.03 11.19 -8.99
CA GLY A 41 4.97 11.26 -10.11
C GLY A 41 4.41 10.65 -11.39
N PRO A 42 5.03 10.88 -12.55
CA PRO A 42 4.57 10.36 -13.83
C PRO A 42 4.60 8.83 -13.88
N SER A 43 3.93 8.22 -14.86
CA SER A 43 4.04 6.79 -15.12
C SER A 43 5.51 6.42 -15.37
N GLY A 44 5.95 5.26 -14.86
CA GLY A 44 7.33 4.81 -15.00
C GLY A 44 8.34 5.49 -14.05
N SER A 45 7.94 6.40 -13.16
CA SER A 45 8.86 7.08 -12.24
C SER A 45 9.43 6.21 -11.11
N GLY A 46 8.94 4.95 -10.93
CA GLY A 46 9.42 4.02 -9.92
C GLY A 46 8.51 3.83 -8.71
N LYS A 47 7.31 4.43 -8.67
CA LYS A 47 6.37 4.37 -7.51
C LYS A 47 5.99 2.94 -7.12
N SER A 48 5.53 2.13 -8.07
CA SER A 48 5.16 0.73 -7.79
C SER A 48 6.39 -0.12 -7.41
N THR A 49 7.58 0.20 -7.97
CA THR A 49 8.83 -0.43 -7.54
C THR A 49 9.15 -0.08 -6.09
N LEU A 50 8.97 1.18 -5.67
CA LEU A 50 9.15 1.60 -4.29
C LEU A 50 8.22 0.80 -3.36
N LEU A 51 6.92 0.70 -3.68
CA LEU A 51 5.97 -0.08 -2.89
C LEU A 51 6.32 -1.57 -2.87
N THR A 52 6.75 -2.13 -3.99
CA THR A 52 7.14 -3.55 -4.10
C THR A 52 8.32 -3.88 -3.19
N LEU A 53 9.32 -3.01 -3.13
CA LEU A 53 10.46 -3.15 -2.21
C LEU A 53 10.04 -2.94 -0.75
N ALA A 54 9.23 -1.90 -0.46
CA ALA A 54 8.67 -1.63 0.86
C ALA A 54 7.84 -2.81 1.39
N GLY A 55 7.12 -3.49 0.51
CA GLY A 55 6.33 -4.70 0.82
C GLY A 55 7.16 -5.99 0.94
N GLY A 56 8.47 -5.95 0.70
CA GLY A 56 9.33 -7.14 0.72
C GLY A 56 8.94 -8.17 -0.33
N LEU A 57 8.34 -7.74 -1.44
CA LEU A 57 7.96 -8.58 -2.58
C LEU A 57 9.15 -8.76 -3.54
N ASP A 58 10.06 -7.78 -3.54
CA ASP A 58 11.32 -7.80 -4.29
C ASP A 58 12.46 -7.30 -3.37
N ALA A 59 13.70 -7.41 -3.83
CA ALA A 59 14.88 -6.97 -3.10
C ALA A 59 15.54 -5.79 -3.83
N PRO A 60 16.12 -4.82 -3.11
CA PRO A 60 16.90 -3.76 -3.73
C PRO A 60 18.18 -4.33 -4.37
N THR A 61 18.68 -3.67 -5.43
CA THR A 61 20.00 -3.96 -6.00
C THR A 61 21.10 -3.49 -5.06
N SER A 62 20.89 -2.35 -4.38
CA SER A 62 21.74 -1.83 -3.30
C SER A 62 20.93 -0.95 -2.37
N GLY A 63 21.48 -0.64 -1.20
CA GLY A 63 20.80 0.04 -0.10
C GLY A 63 20.02 -0.94 0.77
N THR A 64 19.26 -0.43 1.74
CA THR A 64 18.51 -1.24 2.71
C THR A 64 17.05 -0.82 2.80
N VAL A 65 16.17 -1.80 3.01
CA VAL A 65 14.75 -1.58 3.30
C VAL A 65 14.41 -2.24 4.62
N SER A 66 13.93 -1.47 5.57
CA SER A 66 13.53 -1.98 6.87
C SER A 66 12.07 -1.65 7.20
N VAL A 67 11.39 -2.61 7.84
CA VAL A 67 10.04 -2.47 8.39
C VAL A 67 10.10 -2.78 9.88
N GLU A 68 9.55 -1.88 10.70
CA GLU A 68 9.61 -1.97 12.17
C GLU A 68 11.04 -2.22 12.68
N GLY A 69 12.03 -1.57 12.08
CA GLY A 69 13.45 -1.71 12.41
C GLY A 69 14.11 -3.02 11.95
N THR A 70 13.36 -3.91 11.28
CA THR A 70 13.90 -5.16 10.75
C THR A 70 14.27 -5.01 9.28
N ASP A 71 15.55 -5.19 8.94
CA ASP A 71 16.02 -5.21 7.56
C ASP A 71 15.43 -6.43 6.82
N LEU A 72 14.68 -6.17 5.75
CA LEU A 72 14.02 -7.21 4.96
C LEU A 72 15.01 -8.15 4.25
N ALA A 73 16.22 -7.67 3.95
CA ALA A 73 17.27 -8.49 3.33
C ALA A 73 17.81 -9.53 4.32
N SER A 74 17.80 -9.23 5.63
CA SER A 74 18.23 -10.17 6.68
C SER A 74 17.25 -11.34 6.85
N LEU A 75 16.02 -11.19 6.37
CA LEU A 75 14.97 -12.19 6.47
C LEU A 75 15.05 -13.17 5.29
N GLY A 76 15.08 -14.47 5.57
CA GLY A 76 14.84 -15.48 4.55
C GLY A 76 13.41 -15.40 4.00
N GLN A 77 13.11 -16.16 2.94
CA GLN A 77 11.81 -16.18 2.27
C GLN A 77 10.62 -16.36 3.24
N LYS A 78 10.74 -17.28 4.21
CA LYS A 78 9.71 -17.53 5.24
C LYS A 78 9.51 -16.31 6.16
N GLY A 79 10.60 -15.65 6.56
CA GLY A 79 10.55 -14.45 7.40
C GLY A 79 9.87 -13.28 6.70
N ARG A 80 10.23 -12.99 5.44
CA ARG A 80 9.57 -11.98 4.62
C ARG A 80 8.08 -12.28 4.41
N ALA A 81 7.73 -13.55 4.13
CA ALA A 81 6.33 -13.94 4.01
C ALA A 81 5.55 -13.74 5.31
N ARG A 82 6.17 -14.00 6.47
CA ARG A 82 5.56 -13.72 7.77
C ARG A 82 5.36 -12.21 7.97
N MET A 83 6.38 -11.39 7.75
CA MET A 83 6.30 -9.92 7.86
C MET A 83 5.12 -9.36 7.04
N ARG A 84 4.96 -9.83 5.79
CA ARG A 84 3.82 -9.43 4.95
C ARG A 84 2.46 -9.82 5.54
N ARG A 85 2.36 -10.98 6.20
CA ARG A 85 1.09 -11.43 6.80
C ARG A 85 0.75 -10.70 8.09
N THR A 86 1.74 -10.34 8.89
CA THR A 86 1.52 -9.80 10.24
C THR A 86 1.55 -8.28 10.28
N SER A 87 2.51 -7.66 9.60
CA SER A 87 2.79 -6.23 9.76
C SER A 87 2.40 -5.39 8.54
N ILE A 88 2.38 -5.97 7.33
CA ILE A 88 2.18 -5.21 6.09
C ILE A 88 0.81 -5.52 5.47
N GLY A 89 -0.01 -4.49 5.29
CA GLY A 89 -1.17 -4.52 4.41
C GLY A 89 -0.80 -3.99 3.03
N TYR A 90 -1.13 -4.71 1.96
CA TYR A 90 -0.81 -4.26 0.59
C TYR A 90 -2.06 -4.26 -0.28
N VAL A 91 -2.39 -3.10 -0.84
CA VAL A 91 -3.41 -2.90 -1.86
C VAL A 91 -2.71 -2.80 -3.21
N PHE A 92 -2.90 -3.80 -4.06
CA PHE A 92 -2.34 -3.85 -5.41
C PHE A 92 -3.25 -3.16 -6.41
N GLN A 93 -2.67 -2.60 -7.46
CA GLN A 93 -3.42 -2.01 -8.56
C GLN A 93 -4.35 -3.04 -9.25
N ASP A 94 -3.89 -4.29 -9.43
CA ASP A 94 -4.63 -5.39 -10.07
C ASP A 94 -5.41 -6.27 -9.06
N PHE A 95 -5.77 -5.73 -7.90
CA PHE A 95 -6.50 -6.39 -6.79
C PHE A 95 -5.83 -7.64 -6.22
N ASN A 96 -5.26 -8.51 -7.02
CA ASN A 96 -4.56 -9.74 -6.64
C ASN A 96 -5.42 -10.66 -5.74
N LEU A 97 -6.70 -10.80 -6.07
CA LEU A 97 -7.60 -11.73 -5.38
C LEU A 97 -7.38 -13.14 -5.90
N ILE A 98 -7.57 -14.12 -5.02
CA ILE A 98 -7.55 -15.54 -5.39
C ILE A 98 -8.94 -15.92 -5.90
N PRO A 99 -9.11 -16.25 -7.20
CA PRO A 99 -10.44 -16.47 -7.79
C PRO A 99 -11.21 -17.64 -7.18
N ALA A 100 -10.48 -18.65 -6.68
CA ALA A 100 -11.06 -19.84 -6.05
C ALA A 100 -11.54 -19.62 -4.60
N LEU A 101 -11.33 -18.43 -4.04
CA LEU A 101 -11.74 -18.07 -2.69
C LEU A 101 -12.84 -17.00 -2.74
N THR A 102 -13.79 -17.10 -1.81
CA THR A 102 -14.80 -16.03 -1.60
C THR A 102 -14.16 -14.74 -1.10
N ALA A 103 -14.91 -13.63 -1.05
CA ALA A 103 -14.43 -12.37 -0.48
C ALA A 103 -13.94 -12.55 0.95
N ALA A 104 -14.74 -13.18 1.81
CA ALA A 104 -14.35 -13.41 3.20
C ALA A 104 -13.10 -14.30 3.32
N GLU A 105 -12.94 -15.30 2.47
CA GLU A 105 -11.77 -16.16 2.45
C GLU A 105 -10.51 -15.44 1.94
N ASN A 106 -10.63 -14.58 0.91
CA ASN A 106 -9.53 -13.72 0.48
C ASN A 106 -9.05 -12.81 1.59
N VAL A 107 -9.97 -12.24 2.38
CA VAL A 107 -9.65 -11.34 3.48
C VAL A 107 -9.13 -12.10 4.70
N SER A 108 -9.68 -13.27 5.04
CA SER A 108 -9.25 -14.07 6.21
C SER A 108 -7.91 -14.78 6.00
N LEU A 109 -7.54 -15.09 4.75
CA LEU A 109 -6.38 -15.90 4.40
C LEU A 109 -5.07 -15.49 5.11
N PRO A 110 -4.65 -14.22 5.15
CA PRO A 110 -3.41 -13.86 5.84
C PRO A 110 -3.47 -14.13 7.34
N LEU A 111 -4.64 -14.03 7.98
CA LEU A 111 -4.84 -14.32 9.40
C LEU A 111 -4.75 -15.83 9.67
N GLU A 112 -5.39 -16.64 8.83
CA GLU A 112 -5.36 -18.11 8.93
C GLU A 112 -3.95 -18.65 8.70
N LEU A 113 -3.22 -18.12 7.73
CA LEU A 113 -1.82 -18.47 7.47
C LEU A 113 -0.87 -18.06 8.60
N ASP A 114 -1.26 -17.08 9.43
CA ASP A 114 -0.50 -16.71 10.65
C ASP A 114 -0.94 -17.49 11.89
N GLY A 115 -1.88 -18.43 11.75
CA GLY A 115 -2.29 -19.36 12.79
C GLY A 115 -3.57 -19.01 13.53
N LEU A 116 -4.29 -17.97 13.11
CA LEU A 116 -5.59 -17.67 13.70
C LEU A 116 -6.62 -18.73 13.27
N GLY A 117 -7.45 -19.18 14.21
CA GLY A 117 -8.50 -20.16 13.90
C GLY A 117 -9.48 -19.64 12.85
N THR A 118 -9.85 -20.50 11.88
CA THR A 118 -10.69 -20.15 10.71
C THR A 118 -11.97 -19.39 11.08
N ARG A 119 -12.65 -19.79 12.16
CA ARG A 119 -13.87 -19.09 12.61
C ARG A 119 -13.60 -17.65 12.99
N GLN A 120 -12.59 -17.40 13.81
CA GLN A 120 -12.21 -16.06 14.26
C GLN A 120 -11.67 -15.21 13.10
N ALA A 121 -10.86 -15.79 12.20
CA ALA A 121 -10.35 -15.11 11.02
C ALA A 121 -11.50 -14.66 10.10
N ARG A 122 -12.53 -15.49 9.90
CA ARG A 122 -13.71 -15.14 9.10
C ARG A 122 -14.59 -14.07 9.76
N GLU A 123 -14.71 -14.06 11.07
CA GLU A 123 -15.42 -12.98 11.81
C GLU A 123 -14.73 -11.63 11.58
N LEU A 124 -13.39 -11.58 11.73
CA LEU A 124 -12.60 -10.38 11.43
C LEU A 124 -12.70 -9.96 9.95
N ALA A 125 -12.68 -10.93 9.04
CA ALA A 125 -12.83 -10.66 7.62
C ALA A 125 -14.19 -10.03 7.29
N ARG A 126 -15.29 -10.52 7.87
CA ARG A 126 -16.63 -9.93 7.70
C ARG A 126 -16.71 -8.52 8.26
N THR A 127 -16.07 -8.26 9.40
CA THR A 127 -15.96 -6.92 9.96
C THR A 127 -15.22 -5.98 8.99
N ALA A 128 -14.05 -6.39 8.47
CA ALA A 128 -13.29 -5.60 7.52
C ALA A 128 -14.04 -5.37 6.20
N LEU A 129 -14.83 -6.35 5.71
CA LEU A 129 -15.72 -6.17 4.56
C LEU A 129 -16.84 -5.17 4.86
N GLY A 130 -17.31 -5.11 6.09
CA GLY A 130 -18.29 -4.10 6.55
C GLY A 130 -17.71 -2.69 6.55
N GLU A 131 -16.45 -2.52 6.95
CA GLU A 131 -15.76 -1.22 6.96
C GLU A 131 -15.59 -0.63 5.55
N VAL A 132 -15.54 -1.48 4.52
CA VAL A 132 -15.49 -1.07 3.11
C VAL A 132 -16.87 -1.15 2.43
N GLY A 133 -17.96 -1.33 3.18
CA GLY A 133 -19.34 -1.27 2.70
C GLY A 133 -19.77 -2.41 1.78
N ILE A 134 -19.23 -3.63 1.96
CA ILE A 134 -19.58 -4.82 1.15
C ILE A 134 -19.73 -6.11 1.99
N ALA A 135 -20.20 -6.00 3.23
CA ALA A 135 -20.37 -7.17 4.11
C ALA A 135 -21.28 -8.25 3.50
N GLU A 136 -22.30 -7.85 2.75
CA GLU A 136 -23.26 -8.74 2.08
C GLU A 136 -22.63 -9.57 0.95
N LEU A 137 -21.44 -9.19 0.47
CA LEU A 137 -20.72 -9.91 -0.58
C LEU A 137 -19.71 -10.93 -0.03
N ALA A 138 -19.67 -11.14 1.30
CA ALA A 138 -18.68 -11.98 1.97
C ALA A 138 -18.52 -13.39 1.37
N ASP A 139 -19.62 -13.99 0.92
CA ASP A 139 -19.66 -15.34 0.38
C ASP A 139 -19.61 -15.38 -1.16
N ARG A 140 -19.39 -14.23 -1.84
CA ARG A 140 -19.24 -14.17 -3.30
C ARG A 140 -17.78 -14.42 -3.72
N PHE A 141 -17.62 -15.02 -4.89
CA PHE A 141 -16.32 -15.18 -5.56
C PHE A 141 -15.98 -13.95 -6.41
N PRO A 142 -14.67 -13.63 -6.59
CA PRO A 142 -14.24 -12.48 -7.37
C PRO A 142 -14.85 -12.36 -8.77
N ASP A 143 -15.00 -13.47 -9.49
CA ASP A 143 -15.59 -13.50 -10.85
C ASP A 143 -17.05 -13.02 -10.89
N ASN A 144 -17.73 -13.01 -9.75
CA ASN A 144 -19.12 -12.55 -9.61
C ASN A 144 -19.20 -11.13 -8.99
N MET A 145 -18.11 -10.36 -9.04
CA MET A 145 -17.99 -9.02 -8.50
C MET A 145 -17.56 -8.00 -9.56
N SER A 146 -18.08 -6.77 -9.43
CA SER A 146 -17.54 -5.65 -10.22
C SER A 146 -16.10 -5.32 -9.82
N GLY A 147 -15.34 -4.61 -10.69
CA GLY A 147 -14.00 -4.16 -10.38
C GLY A 147 -13.92 -3.34 -9.08
N GLY A 148 -14.85 -2.42 -8.84
CA GLY A 148 -14.93 -1.67 -7.60
C GLY A 148 -15.23 -2.52 -6.36
N GLN A 149 -16.02 -3.61 -6.50
CA GLN A 149 -16.24 -4.56 -5.41
C GLN A 149 -14.97 -5.38 -5.12
N GLN A 150 -14.27 -5.83 -6.15
CA GLN A 150 -12.98 -6.53 -6.02
C GLN A 150 -11.92 -5.64 -5.37
N GLN A 151 -11.85 -4.35 -5.74
CA GLN A 151 -10.98 -3.37 -5.13
C GLN A 151 -11.24 -3.26 -3.63
N ARG A 152 -12.52 -3.14 -3.23
CA ARG A 152 -12.90 -3.07 -1.81
C ARG A 152 -12.54 -4.35 -1.03
N VAL A 153 -12.66 -5.54 -1.65
CA VAL A 153 -12.17 -6.79 -1.05
C VAL A 153 -10.66 -6.75 -0.84
N ALA A 154 -9.88 -6.26 -1.83
CA ALA A 154 -8.43 -6.14 -1.72
C ALA A 154 -8.01 -5.15 -0.61
N ILE A 155 -8.76 -4.06 -0.45
CA ILE A 155 -8.55 -3.08 0.63
C ILE A 155 -8.88 -3.71 1.99
N ALA A 156 -10.03 -4.39 2.12
CA ALA A 156 -10.39 -5.10 3.36
C ALA A 156 -9.30 -6.11 3.76
N ARG A 157 -8.73 -6.86 2.80
CA ARG A 157 -7.60 -7.77 3.04
C ARG A 157 -6.34 -7.05 3.52
N ALA A 158 -6.08 -5.85 3.02
CA ALA A 158 -4.92 -5.06 3.43
C ALA A 158 -5.06 -4.49 4.84
N VAL A 159 -6.29 -4.15 5.28
CA VAL A 159 -6.52 -3.50 6.58
C VAL A 159 -7.00 -4.47 7.68
N VAL A 160 -7.26 -5.75 7.35
CA VAL A 160 -7.71 -6.74 8.34
C VAL A 160 -6.63 -7.03 9.38
N GLY A 161 -7.00 -7.06 10.64
CA GLY A 161 -6.08 -7.25 11.77
C GLY A 161 -5.24 -6.00 12.08
N GLU A 162 -4.19 -6.17 12.85
CA GLU A 162 -3.32 -5.08 13.29
C GLU A 162 -2.16 -4.89 12.29
N ARG A 163 -2.36 -4.01 11.31
CA ARG A 163 -1.31 -3.67 10.34
C ARG A 163 -0.52 -2.46 10.82
N ARG A 164 0.82 -2.58 10.81
CA ARG A 164 1.72 -1.48 11.17
C ARG A 164 2.09 -0.62 9.97
N LEU A 165 2.08 -1.22 8.77
CA LEU A 165 2.38 -0.55 7.51
C LEU A 165 1.28 -0.86 6.49
N ILE A 166 0.71 0.15 5.86
CA ILE A 166 -0.25 0.01 4.77
C ILE A 166 0.36 0.61 3.51
N LEU A 167 0.49 -0.22 2.48
CA LEU A 167 0.98 0.17 1.16
C LEU A 167 -0.18 0.10 0.17
N ALA A 168 -0.51 1.20 -0.47
CA ALA A 168 -1.65 1.29 -1.37
C ALA A 168 -1.22 1.86 -2.74
N ASP A 169 -1.32 1.04 -3.78
CA ASP A 169 -1.03 1.41 -5.17
C ASP A 169 -2.35 1.71 -5.89
N GLU A 170 -2.64 3.00 -6.12
CA GLU A 170 -3.86 3.50 -6.76
C GLU A 170 -5.16 2.89 -6.19
N PRO A 171 -5.39 2.93 -4.85
CA PRO A 171 -6.46 2.16 -4.21
C PRO A 171 -7.87 2.58 -4.61
N THR A 172 -8.03 3.71 -5.29
CA THR A 172 -9.32 4.28 -5.69
C THR A 172 -9.58 4.20 -7.19
N GLY A 173 -8.65 3.68 -7.97
CA GLY A 173 -8.69 3.71 -9.44
C GLY A 173 -9.89 3.01 -10.10
N ALA A 174 -10.51 2.04 -9.42
CA ALA A 174 -11.71 1.33 -9.90
C ALA A 174 -13.01 1.75 -9.18
N LEU A 175 -12.97 2.81 -8.36
CA LEU A 175 -14.08 3.27 -7.52
C LEU A 175 -14.68 4.57 -8.05
N ASP A 176 -15.96 4.78 -7.78
CA ASP A 176 -16.57 6.09 -7.90
C ASP A 176 -16.04 7.05 -6.83
N THR A 177 -16.28 8.35 -7.01
CA THR A 177 -15.71 9.40 -6.18
C THR A 177 -16.08 9.24 -4.69
N GLU A 178 -17.36 8.99 -4.38
CA GLU A 178 -17.85 8.88 -3.01
C GLU A 178 -17.23 7.66 -2.31
N THR A 179 -17.27 6.50 -2.96
CA THR A 179 -16.63 5.27 -2.45
C THR A 179 -15.11 5.46 -2.29
N GLY A 180 -14.46 6.15 -3.24
CA GLY A 180 -13.03 6.45 -3.18
C GLY A 180 -12.65 7.28 -1.96
N GLU A 181 -13.45 8.30 -1.64
CA GLU A 181 -13.24 9.13 -0.45
C GLU A 181 -13.44 8.35 0.86
N ASP A 182 -14.42 7.44 0.91
CA ASP A 182 -14.63 6.57 2.07
C ASP A 182 -13.42 5.65 2.31
N ILE A 183 -12.82 5.13 1.24
CA ILE A 183 -11.59 4.34 1.32
C ILE A 183 -10.40 5.18 1.83
N LEU A 184 -10.23 6.39 1.32
CA LEU A 184 -9.15 7.28 1.81
C LEU A 184 -9.35 7.64 3.28
N ARG A 185 -10.60 7.88 3.70
CA ARG A 185 -10.95 8.09 5.12
C ARG A 185 -10.61 6.89 5.99
N LEU A 186 -10.89 5.67 5.50
CA LEU A 186 -10.52 4.43 6.18
C LEU A 186 -8.99 4.30 6.34
N LEU A 187 -8.23 4.53 5.26
CA LEU A 187 -6.75 4.48 5.29
C LEU A 187 -6.19 5.53 6.26
N ARG A 188 -6.71 6.77 6.22
CA ARG A 188 -6.33 7.83 7.15
C ARG A 188 -6.61 7.41 8.60
N ALA A 189 -7.81 6.89 8.89
CA ALA A 189 -8.16 6.44 10.24
C ALA A 189 -7.24 5.31 10.74
N ARG A 190 -6.76 4.42 9.87
CA ARG A 190 -5.76 3.41 10.23
C ARG A 190 -4.42 4.03 10.61
N CYS A 191 -4.00 5.07 9.89
CA CYS A 191 -2.79 5.82 10.24
C CYS A 191 -2.98 6.55 11.57
N ASP A 192 -4.09 7.25 11.77
CA ASP A 192 -4.42 7.93 13.05
C ASP A 192 -4.41 6.96 14.24
N ALA A 193 -4.78 5.70 14.01
CA ALA A 193 -4.70 4.63 15.01
C ALA A 193 -3.26 4.08 15.22
N GLY A 194 -2.25 4.60 14.52
CA GLY A 194 -0.84 4.31 14.75
C GLY A 194 -0.16 3.46 13.68
N ALA A 195 -0.81 3.12 12.58
CA ALA A 195 -0.14 2.55 11.41
C ALA A 195 0.66 3.64 10.66
N ALA A 196 1.61 3.24 9.82
CA ALA A 196 2.16 4.09 8.77
C ALA A 196 1.49 3.75 7.44
N GLY A 197 1.19 4.75 6.62
CA GLY A 197 0.59 4.58 5.30
C GLY A 197 1.46 5.15 4.19
N VAL A 198 1.57 4.42 3.08
CA VAL A 198 2.15 4.93 1.82
C VAL A 198 1.10 4.78 0.74
N LEU A 199 0.63 5.91 0.21
CA LEU A 199 -0.39 6.01 -0.83
C LEU A 199 0.28 6.43 -2.14
N VAL A 200 0.33 5.56 -3.12
CA VAL A 200 0.69 5.94 -4.49
C VAL A 200 -0.56 6.39 -5.20
N THR A 201 -0.52 7.60 -5.73
CA THR A 201 -1.61 8.15 -6.54
C THR A 201 -1.09 9.19 -7.54
N HIS A 202 -1.81 9.37 -8.64
CA HIS A 202 -1.58 10.47 -9.59
C HIS A 202 -2.59 11.61 -9.42
N GLU A 203 -3.59 11.44 -8.53
CA GLU A 203 -4.62 12.44 -8.28
C GLU A 203 -4.26 13.31 -7.07
N ALA A 204 -4.13 14.64 -7.29
CA ALA A 204 -3.80 15.59 -6.25
C ALA A 204 -4.83 15.60 -5.10
N ARG A 205 -6.13 15.46 -5.42
CA ARG A 205 -7.19 15.37 -4.40
C ARG A 205 -7.03 14.20 -3.44
N HIS A 206 -6.48 13.06 -3.91
CA HIS A 206 -6.20 11.90 -3.05
C HIS A 206 -4.92 12.14 -2.22
N ALA A 207 -3.91 12.79 -2.80
CA ALA A 207 -2.70 13.16 -2.08
C ALA A 207 -2.97 14.16 -0.95
N ALA A 208 -4.02 14.98 -1.05
CA ALA A 208 -4.43 15.93 0.00
C ALA A 208 -4.85 15.26 1.33
N TRP A 209 -5.12 13.95 1.34
CA TRP A 209 -5.37 13.19 2.57
C TRP A 209 -4.09 12.86 3.36
N ALA A 210 -2.93 13.02 2.72
CA ALA A 210 -1.64 12.66 3.32
C ALA A 210 -1.06 13.83 4.14
N ASP A 211 -0.26 13.49 5.15
CA ASP A 211 0.49 14.45 5.95
C ASP A 211 1.66 15.05 5.16
N ARG A 212 2.11 14.34 4.11
CA ARG A 212 3.28 14.70 3.31
C ARG A 212 3.16 14.08 1.92
N VAL A 213 3.65 14.80 0.92
CA VAL A 213 3.73 14.33 -0.46
C VAL A 213 5.18 14.24 -0.90
N VAL A 214 5.56 13.11 -1.47
CA VAL A 214 6.87 12.85 -2.06
C VAL A 214 6.72 12.72 -3.57
N PHE A 215 7.49 13.51 -4.32
CA PHE A 215 7.50 13.47 -5.78
C PHE A 215 8.64 12.61 -6.30
N LEU A 216 8.28 11.55 -7.01
CA LEU A 216 9.23 10.63 -7.64
C LEU A 216 9.26 10.89 -9.14
N ARG A 217 10.46 11.11 -9.71
CA ARG A 217 10.69 11.25 -11.16
C ARG A 217 11.97 10.53 -11.55
N ASP A 218 11.91 9.71 -12.61
CA ASP A 218 13.06 8.97 -13.17
C ASP A 218 13.87 8.17 -12.12
N GLY A 219 13.16 7.64 -11.12
CA GLY A 219 13.73 6.83 -10.05
C GLY A 219 14.39 7.63 -8.92
N VAL A 220 14.23 8.95 -8.86
CA VAL A 220 14.74 9.80 -7.77
C VAL A 220 13.63 10.59 -7.10
N VAL A 221 13.77 10.87 -5.81
CA VAL A 221 12.92 11.83 -5.11
C VAL A 221 13.39 13.24 -5.51
N VAL A 222 12.50 13.99 -6.17
CA VAL A 222 12.82 15.33 -6.68
C VAL A 222 12.28 16.44 -5.79
N ASP A 223 11.23 16.18 -5.03
CA ASP A 223 10.64 17.13 -4.07
C ASP A 223 9.91 16.39 -2.96
N GLU A 224 9.77 17.06 -1.82
CA GLU A 224 9.05 16.59 -0.66
C GLU A 224 8.37 17.77 0.02
N THR A 225 7.05 17.71 0.15
CA THR A 225 6.24 18.82 0.71
C THR A 225 5.46 18.33 1.92
N GLY A 226 5.52 19.10 3.01
CA GLY A 226 4.62 18.94 4.15
C GLY A 226 3.18 19.34 3.81
N ALA A 227 2.24 18.99 4.68
CA ALA A 227 0.80 19.20 4.52
C ALA A 227 0.42 20.65 4.13
N ASP A 228 1.12 21.64 4.68
CA ASP A 228 0.85 23.07 4.46
C ASP A 228 1.02 23.54 2.98
N ARG A 229 1.68 22.74 2.13
CA ARG A 229 1.91 23.04 0.70
C ARG A 229 1.16 22.11 -0.25
N VAL A 230 0.46 21.11 0.26
CA VAL A 230 -0.33 20.20 -0.58
C VAL A 230 -1.48 20.95 -1.25
N GLU A 231 -2.12 21.88 -0.55
CA GLU A 231 -3.20 22.73 -1.09
C GLU A 231 -2.71 23.58 -2.28
N GLU A 232 -1.52 24.17 -2.22
CA GLU A 232 -0.93 24.93 -3.33
C GLU A 232 -0.70 24.06 -4.58
N ILE A 233 -0.36 22.78 -4.40
CA ILE A 233 -0.12 21.84 -5.49
C ILE A 233 -1.45 21.39 -6.13
N VAL A 234 -2.48 21.19 -5.32
CA VAL A 234 -3.83 20.86 -5.78
C VAL A 234 -4.38 21.99 -6.64
N GLU A 235 -4.23 23.26 -6.20
CA GLU A 235 -4.66 24.44 -6.95
C GLU A 235 -3.87 24.63 -8.26
N ALA A 236 -2.54 24.40 -8.23
CA ALA A 236 -1.69 24.50 -9.42
C ALA A 236 -1.96 23.39 -10.45
N GLY A 237 -2.36 22.19 -10.00
CA GLY A 237 -2.73 21.07 -10.86
C GLY A 237 -4.12 21.18 -11.48
N ALA A 238 -5.04 21.91 -10.86
CA ALA A 238 -6.39 22.16 -11.37
C ALA A 238 -6.45 23.23 -12.49
N THR A 239 -5.35 23.93 -12.74
CA THR A 239 -5.28 25.07 -13.70
C THR A 239 -4.56 24.69 -15.02
N ARG A 240 -4.32 23.39 -15.28
CA ARG A 240 -3.70 22.90 -16.54
C ARG A 240 -4.60 21.83 -17.18
#